data_9daff023e2726d2e470a2da5cedbd1b9
#
_entry.id   9daff023e2726d2e470a2da5cedbd1b9
#
_cell.length_a   1.000
_cell.length_b   1.000
_cell.length_c   1.000
_cell.angle_alpha   90.00
_cell.angle_beta   90.00
_cell.angle_gamma   90.00
#
_symmetry.space_group_name_H-M   'P 1'
#
loop_
_entity.id
_entity.type
_entity.pdbx_description
1 polymer ?
#
loop_
_entity_poly.entity_id
_entity_poly.type
_entity_poly.pdbx_seq_one_letter_code
_entity_poly.pdbx_strand_id
1 'polypeptide(L)'
;MQACVLADRADCGIAHEGDADRALAVDRLRNIVDEDRIVAIEAISMKGTGDLARNTLVTTVMSNLGLRLTMKKHEIEIIQTQVGDRYVLEAMREGGYSLGGEQSGHIIFSQYATTGDGVLTGLQIAARMIQTGRSLAELASEMTVFPQVLINVPDVDKSRVDDAALQELVSQAAAEL
;
A
#
# COMPACT_ATOMS: atom_id res chain seq x y z
N MET A 1 11.18 -15.38 8.17
CA MET A 1 9.71 -15.42 8.35
C MET A 1 9.03 -16.51 7.52
N GLN A 2 9.14 -16.60 6.20
CA GLN A 2 8.50 -17.65 5.36
C GLN A 2 8.74 -19.10 5.85
N ALA A 3 9.97 -19.41 6.29
CA ALA A 3 10.30 -20.73 6.84
C ALA A 3 9.58 -20.99 8.19
N CYS A 4 9.48 -19.98 9.05
CA CYS A 4 8.81 -20.12 10.35
C CYS A 4 7.30 -20.34 10.17
N VAL A 5 6.65 -19.57 9.28
CA VAL A 5 5.23 -19.76 8.99
C VAL A 5 4.91 -21.20 8.59
N LEU A 6 5.77 -21.80 7.77
CA LEU A 6 5.60 -23.19 7.37
C LEU A 6 5.88 -24.18 8.52
N ALA A 7 6.99 -23.98 9.24
CA ALA A 7 7.40 -24.88 10.33
C ALA A 7 6.37 -24.91 11.46
N ASP A 8 5.83 -23.74 11.81
CA ASP A 8 4.88 -23.58 12.91
C ASP A 8 3.43 -23.76 12.44
N ARG A 9 3.20 -24.00 11.13
CA ARG A 9 1.86 -24.09 10.54
C ARG A 9 0.99 -22.87 10.86
N ALA A 10 1.62 -21.70 10.93
CA ALA A 10 0.94 -20.45 11.22
C ALA A 10 0.04 -20.02 10.05
N ASP A 11 -1.08 -19.36 10.35
CA ASP A 11 -2.00 -18.85 9.33
C ASP A 11 -1.41 -17.63 8.59
N CYS A 12 -0.57 -16.86 9.29
CA CYS A 12 0.22 -15.77 8.71
C CYS A 12 1.48 -15.51 9.53
N GLY A 13 2.39 -14.74 8.98
CA GLY A 13 3.55 -14.18 9.67
C GLY A 13 3.62 -12.67 9.43
N ILE A 14 3.97 -11.92 10.46
CA ILE A 14 4.19 -10.47 10.37
C ILE A 14 5.65 -10.19 10.75
N ALA A 15 6.32 -9.39 9.94
CA ALA A 15 7.66 -8.89 10.25
C ALA A 15 7.64 -7.38 10.35
N HIS A 16 8.39 -6.88 11.29
CA HIS A 16 8.65 -5.46 11.51
C HIS A 16 10.12 -5.17 11.27
N GLU A 17 10.43 -3.95 10.91
CA GLU A 17 11.82 -3.46 10.94
C GLU A 17 12.22 -2.99 12.36
N GLY A 18 13.41 -2.39 12.50
CA GLY A 18 14.04 -2.15 13.80
C GLY A 18 13.28 -1.23 14.75
N ASP A 19 12.50 -0.28 14.24
CA ASP A 19 11.67 0.66 15.02
C ASP A 19 10.16 0.33 14.91
N ALA A 20 9.83 -0.74 14.19
CA ALA A 20 8.48 -1.31 14.07
C ALA A 20 7.40 -0.35 13.51
N ASP A 21 7.79 0.68 12.77
CA ASP A 21 6.86 1.60 12.09
C ASP A 21 6.31 1.06 10.77
N ARG A 22 6.90 -0.06 10.27
CA ARG A 22 6.52 -0.75 9.03
C ARG A 22 6.23 -2.22 9.26
N ALA A 23 5.36 -2.78 8.43
CA ALA A 23 5.02 -4.18 8.45
C ALA A 23 5.09 -4.81 7.06
N LEU A 24 5.55 -6.07 7.04
CA LEU A 24 5.45 -6.98 5.91
C LEU A 24 4.77 -8.25 6.38
N ALA A 25 3.88 -8.81 5.57
CA ALA A 25 3.19 -10.05 5.92
C ALA A 25 3.58 -11.22 5.01
N VAL A 26 3.37 -12.42 5.52
CA VAL A 26 3.52 -13.68 4.76
C VAL A 26 2.29 -14.53 5.02
N ASP A 27 1.69 -15.06 3.97
CA ASP A 27 0.56 -15.98 4.08
C ASP A 27 0.99 -17.41 4.45
N ARG A 28 0.03 -18.27 4.78
CA ARG A 28 0.26 -19.69 5.09
C ARG A 28 0.89 -20.50 3.95
N LEU A 29 0.83 -19.99 2.71
CA LEU A 29 1.43 -20.59 1.52
C LEU A 29 2.83 -20.06 1.25
N ARG A 30 3.36 -19.22 2.14
CA ARG A 30 4.69 -18.56 2.08
C ARG A 30 4.80 -17.45 1.04
N ASN A 31 3.70 -16.99 0.49
CA ASN A 31 3.74 -15.82 -0.38
C ASN A 31 3.92 -14.56 0.46
N ILE A 32 4.74 -13.64 -0.03
CA ILE A 32 4.85 -12.31 0.56
C ILE A 32 3.58 -11.54 0.21
N VAL A 33 2.98 -10.96 1.22
CA VAL A 33 1.91 -9.97 1.10
C VAL A 33 2.54 -8.62 1.38
N ASP A 34 2.83 -7.93 0.28
CA ASP A 34 3.49 -6.64 0.29
C ASP A 34 2.56 -5.53 0.79
N GLU A 35 3.11 -4.37 0.97
CA GLU A 35 2.46 -3.21 1.56
C GLU A 35 1.26 -2.74 0.73
N ASP A 36 1.39 -2.72 -0.58
CA ASP A 36 0.28 -2.32 -1.46
C ASP A 36 -0.91 -3.28 -1.32
N ARG A 37 -0.65 -4.59 -1.16
CA ARG A 37 -1.70 -5.57 -0.85
C ARG A 37 -2.29 -5.38 0.53
N ILE A 38 -1.45 -5.08 1.54
CA ILE A 38 -1.94 -4.82 2.91
C ILE A 38 -2.85 -3.59 2.90
N VAL A 39 -2.42 -2.49 2.29
CA VAL A 39 -3.22 -1.27 2.16
C VAL A 39 -4.52 -1.53 1.39
N ALA A 40 -4.48 -2.36 0.34
CA ALA A 40 -5.68 -2.74 -0.40
C ALA A 40 -6.68 -3.52 0.48
N ILE A 41 -6.20 -4.50 1.25
CA ILE A 41 -7.02 -5.26 2.19
C ILE A 41 -7.71 -4.32 3.19
N GLU A 42 -6.94 -3.42 3.79
CA GLU A 42 -7.46 -2.49 4.79
C GLU A 42 -8.44 -1.48 4.20
N ALA A 43 -8.13 -0.89 3.04
CA ALA A 43 -9.01 0.06 2.37
C ALA A 43 -10.37 -0.56 2.01
N ILE A 44 -10.37 -1.77 1.42
CA ILE A 44 -11.59 -2.51 1.07
C ILE A 44 -12.41 -2.81 2.33
N SER A 45 -11.74 -3.25 3.38
CA SER A 45 -12.39 -3.59 4.64
C SER A 45 -12.99 -2.38 5.34
N MET A 46 -12.22 -1.30 5.47
CA MET A 46 -12.68 -0.05 6.08
C MET A 46 -13.83 0.59 5.30
N LYS A 47 -13.83 0.48 3.96
CA LYS A 47 -14.99 0.88 3.17
C LYS A 47 -16.21 0.05 3.51
N GLY A 48 -16.06 -1.27 3.63
CA GLY A 48 -17.17 -2.17 3.95
C GLY A 48 -17.79 -1.92 5.33
N THR A 49 -17.01 -1.43 6.31
CA THR A 49 -17.48 -1.05 7.65
C THR A 49 -17.92 0.42 7.74
N GLY A 50 -17.67 1.23 6.74
CA GLY A 50 -17.96 2.68 6.75
C GLY A 50 -16.89 3.52 7.45
N ASP A 51 -15.73 2.94 7.78
CA ASP A 51 -14.63 3.60 8.49
C ASP A 51 -13.63 4.29 7.56
N LEU A 52 -13.72 4.04 6.24
CA LEU A 52 -12.89 4.70 5.24
C LEU A 52 -13.45 6.09 4.92
N ALA A 53 -12.91 7.10 5.57
CA ALA A 53 -13.36 8.48 5.41
C ALA A 53 -13.38 8.91 3.93
N ARG A 54 -14.54 9.38 3.46
CA ARG A 54 -14.78 9.81 2.07
C ARG A 54 -14.50 8.73 1.03
N ASN A 55 -14.46 7.45 1.41
CA ASN A 55 -14.04 6.34 0.55
C ASN A 55 -12.69 6.60 -0.16
N THR A 56 -11.73 7.18 0.56
CA THR A 56 -10.47 7.65 -0.02
C THR A 56 -9.28 7.03 0.70
N LEU A 57 -8.32 6.54 -0.09
CA LEU A 57 -7.00 6.08 0.31
C LEU A 57 -5.95 7.12 -0.10
N VAL A 58 -5.03 7.47 0.81
CA VAL A 58 -3.86 8.28 0.49
C VAL A 58 -2.66 7.37 0.29
N THR A 59 -1.94 7.52 -0.83
CA THR A 59 -0.74 6.73 -1.12
C THR A 59 0.28 7.53 -1.91
N THR A 60 1.44 6.95 -2.24
CA THR A 60 2.47 7.65 -3.01
C THR A 60 2.41 7.30 -4.49
N VAL A 61 3.11 8.09 -5.31
CA VAL A 61 3.27 7.81 -6.75
C VAL A 61 4.00 6.49 -7.04
N MET A 62 4.65 5.89 -6.03
CA MET A 62 5.38 4.63 -6.17
C MET A 62 4.50 3.39 -6.01
N SER A 63 3.25 3.53 -5.58
CA SER A 63 2.35 2.40 -5.41
C SER A 63 2.08 1.67 -6.73
N ASN A 64 1.98 0.35 -6.64
CA ASN A 64 1.78 -0.53 -7.77
C ASN A 64 0.50 -0.19 -8.56
N LEU A 65 0.53 -0.35 -9.87
CA LEU A 65 -0.64 -0.15 -10.72
C LEU A 65 -1.83 -1.01 -10.25
N GLY A 66 -1.55 -2.20 -9.73
CA GLY A 66 -2.57 -3.11 -9.19
C GLY A 66 -3.38 -2.50 -8.05
N LEU A 67 -2.74 -1.72 -7.17
CA LEU A 67 -3.46 -1.00 -6.12
C LEU A 67 -4.48 -0.03 -6.71
N ARG A 68 -4.05 0.77 -7.70
CA ARG A 68 -4.94 1.76 -8.37
C ARG A 68 -6.15 1.08 -9.03
N LEU A 69 -5.90 -0.02 -9.77
CA LEU A 69 -6.97 -0.76 -10.44
C LEU A 69 -7.92 -1.42 -9.43
N THR A 70 -7.38 -1.96 -8.34
CA THR A 70 -8.18 -2.56 -7.26
C THR A 70 -9.04 -1.52 -6.56
N MET A 71 -8.48 -0.36 -6.21
CA MET A 71 -9.27 0.72 -5.60
C MET A 71 -10.38 1.20 -6.51
N LYS A 72 -10.10 1.37 -7.81
CA LYS A 72 -11.12 1.73 -8.81
C LYS A 72 -12.25 0.69 -8.89
N LYS A 73 -11.91 -0.60 -8.89
CA LYS A 73 -12.90 -1.70 -8.88
C LYS A 73 -13.82 -1.65 -7.65
N HIS A 74 -13.27 -1.24 -6.52
CA HIS A 74 -14.00 -1.11 -5.26
C HIS A 74 -14.57 0.29 -5.02
N GLU A 75 -14.54 1.18 -6.02
CA GLU A 75 -15.02 2.58 -5.92
C GLU A 75 -14.39 3.32 -4.74
N ILE A 76 -13.09 3.14 -4.55
CA ILE A 76 -12.27 3.85 -3.58
C ILE A 76 -11.40 4.85 -4.35
N GLU A 77 -11.49 6.12 -3.98
CA GLU A 77 -10.66 7.17 -4.55
C GLU A 77 -9.23 7.08 -4.03
N ILE A 78 -8.27 7.45 -4.87
CA ILE A 78 -6.85 7.53 -4.49
C ILE A 78 -6.37 8.97 -4.58
N ILE A 79 -5.78 9.46 -3.50
CA ILE A 79 -4.95 10.65 -3.48
C ILE A 79 -3.48 10.21 -3.53
N GLN A 80 -2.78 10.64 -4.58
CA GLN A 80 -1.36 10.33 -4.73
C GLN A 80 -0.50 11.51 -4.27
N THR A 81 0.48 11.23 -3.43
CA THR A 81 1.48 12.18 -2.95
C THR A 81 2.86 11.86 -3.51
N GLN A 82 3.80 12.75 -3.29
CA GLN A 82 5.22 12.44 -3.44
C GLN A 82 5.62 11.35 -2.43
N VAL A 83 6.75 10.69 -2.69
CA VAL A 83 7.33 9.67 -1.81
C VAL A 83 7.77 10.31 -0.50
N GLY A 84 7.33 9.74 0.61
CA GLY A 84 7.66 10.15 1.97
C GLY A 84 6.42 10.14 2.87
N ASP A 85 6.52 9.49 4.02
CA ASP A 85 5.49 9.36 5.06
C ASP A 85 4.88 10.71 5.46
N ARG A 86 5.72 11.73 5.53
CA ARG A 86 5.31 13.11 5.80
C ARG A 86 4.25 13.60 4.80
N TYR A 87 4.44 13.38 3.50
CA TYR A 87 3.51 13.86 2.47
C TYR A 87 2.18 13.10 2.55
N VAL A 88 2.24 11.80 2.85
CA VAL A 88 1.04 10.98 3.08
C VAL A 88 0.27 11.53 4.28
N LEU A 89 0.95 11.76 5.41
CA LEU A 89 0.32 12.28 6.62
C LEU A 89 -0.26 13.69 6.44
N GLU A 90 0.45 14.59 5.74
CA GLU A 90 -0.03 15.93 5.43
C GLU A 90 -1.32 15.87 4.62
N ALA A 91 -1.34 15.10 3.52
CA ALA A 91 -2.54 14.92 2.71
C ALA A 91 -3.71 14.28 3.49
N MET A 92 -3.41 13.30 4.35
CA MET A 92 -4.43 12.70 5.21
C MET A 92 -5.07 13.73 6.15
N ARG A 93 -4.26 14.61 6.76
CA ARG A 93 -4.75 15.66 7.68
C ARG A 93 -5.57 16.73 6.94
N GLU A 94 -5.08 17.21 5.80
CA GLU A 94 -5.77 18.22 4.99
C GLU A 94 -7.12 17.73 4.48
N GLY A 95 -7.18 16.47 4.01
CA GLY A 95 -8.40 15.88 3.49
C GLY A 95 -9.28 15.22 4.54
N GLY A 96 -8.82 15.04 5.78
CA GLY A 96 -9.54 14.29 6.82
C GLY A 96 -9.71 12.82 6.46
N TYR A 97 -8.68 12.20 5.85
CA TYR A 97 -8.70 10.80 5.44
C TYR A 97 -8.26 9.88 6.58
N SER A 98 -8.80 8.66 6.60
CA SER A 98 -8.59 7.72 7.71
C SER A 98 -7.49 6.68 7.46
N LEU A 99 -7.10 6.45 6.20
CA LEU A 99 -6.09 5.46 5.82
C LEU A 99 -5.11 6.07 4.82
N GLY A 100 -3.84 5.85 5.07
CA GLY A 100 -2.77 6.17 4.13
C GLY A 100 -1.60 5.20 4.27
N GLY A 101 -0.81 5.07 3.21
CA GLY A 101 0.35 4.18 3.27
C GLY A 101 1.32 4.39 2.11
N GLU A 102 2.50 3.85 2.28
CA GLU A 102 3.59 3.84 1.32
C GLU A 102 3.98 2.41 0.96
N GLN A 103 4.57 2.24 -0.21
CA GLN A 103 5.16 0.97 -0.65
C GLN A 103 6.30 0.45 0.27
N SER A 104 6.74 1.24 1.22
CA SER A 104 7.77 0.88 2.20
C SER A 104 7.24 0.11 3.42
N GLY A 105 5.93 -0.13 3.53
CA GLY A 105 5.29 -0.78 4.67
C GLY A 105 4.80 0.16 5.77
N HIS A 106 4.98 1.46 5.59
CA HIS A 106 4.53 2.47 6.53
C HIS A 106 3.05 2.77 6.31
N ILE A 107 2.17 2.24 7.14
CA ILE A 107 0.71 2.38 7.03
C ILE A 107 0.16 3.15 8.22
N ILE A 108 -0.62 4.18 7.94
CA ILE A 108 -1.20 5.09 8.92
C ILE A 108 -2.71 4.88 8.99
N PHE A 109 -3.19 4.53 10.17
CA PHE A 109 -4.61 4.52 10.54
C PHE A 109 -4.89 5.73 11.43
N SER A 110 -5.41 6.83 10.88
CA SER A 110 -5.53 8.10 11.62
C SER A 110 -6.43 8.03 12.84
N GLN A 111 -7.31 7.02 12.92
CA GLN A 111 -8.15 6.75 14.08
C GLN A 111 -7.33 6.31 15.31
N TYR A 112 -6.17 5.69 15.09
CA TYR A 112 -5.37 5.09 16.16
C TYR A 112 -4.03 5.80 16.37
N ALA A 113 -3.39 6.27 15.30
CA ALA A 113 -2.06 6.86 15.35
C ALA A 113 -1.88 7.96 14.30
N THR A 114 -0.90 8.83 14.53
CA THR A 114 -0.51 9.91 13.60
C THR A 114 0.78 9.58 12.85
N THR A 115 1.20 8.33 12.88
CA THR A 115 2.36 7.78 12.16
C THR A 115 2.07 6.35 11.77
N GLY A 116 2.89 5.75 10.92
CA GLY A 116 2.85 4.33 10.67
C GLY A 116 3.17 3.53 11.93
N ASP A 117 2.50 2.41 12.06
CA ASP A 117 2.68 1.48 13.17
C ASP A 117 2.52 0.05 12.61
N GLY A 118 3.64 -0.67 12.53
CA GLY A 118 3.68 -2.02 11.99
C GLY A 118 2.98 -3.02 12.88
N VAL A 119 3.01 -2.83 14.21
CA VAL A 119 2.31 -3.71 15.17
C VAL A 119 0.81 -3.55 15.00
N LEU A 120 0.33 -2.31 14.96
CA LEU A 120 -1.07 -2.00 14.67
C LEU A 120 -1.51 -2.58 13.33
N THR A 121 -0.69 -2.41 12.28
CA THR A 121 -0.95 -2.97 10.94
C THR A 121 -1.11 -4.48 10.99
N GLY A 122 -0.22 -5.18 11.69
CA GLY A 122 -0.32 -6.63 11.90
C GLY A 122 -1.59 -7.05 12.64
N LEU A 123 -2.01 -6.30 13.65
CA LEU A 123 -3.26 -6.53 14.38
C LEU A 123 -4.49 -6.29 13.50
N GLN A 124 -4.47 -5.26 12.64
CA GLN A 124 -5.56 -5.01 11.69
C GLN A 124 -5.69 -6.17 10.69
N ILE A 125 -4.58 -6.65 10.10
CA ILE A 125 -4.58 -7.83 9.22
C ILE A 125 -5.21 -9.03 9.92
N ALA A 126 -4.77 -9.35 11.15
CA ALA A 126 -5.33 -10.47 11.91
C ALA A 126 -6.83 -10.29 12.20
N ALA A 127 -7.24 -9.08 12.54
CA ALA A 127 -8.66 -8.76 12.75
C ALA A 127 -9.48 -8.98 11.47
N ARG A 128 -8.95 -8.61 10.29
CA ARG A 128 -9.65 -8.85 9.01
C ARG A 128 -9.78 -10.32 8.67
N MET A 129 -8.74 -11.11 8.91
CA MET A 129 -8.81 -12.57 8.75
C MET A 129 -9.90 -13.18 9.62
N ILE A 130 -9.99 -12.78 10.89
CA ILE A 130 -11.01 -13.28 11.83
C ILE A 130 -12.42 -12.82 11.43
N GLN A 131 -12.60 -11.53 11.14
CA GLN A 131 -13.91 -10.96 10.82
C GLN A 131 -14.51 -11.54 9.54
N THR A 132 -13.67 -11.81 8.55
CA THR A 132 -14.11 -12.34 7.25
C THR A 132 -14.12 -13.85 7.17
N GLY A 133 -13.43 -14.54 8.08
CA GLY A 133 -13.16 -15.98 7.99
C GLY A 133 -12.28 -16.38 6.81
N ARG A 134 -11.62 -15.40 6.15
CA ARG A 134 -10.75 -15.60 4.98
C ARG A 134 -9.30 -15.68 5.44
N SER A 135 -8.53 -16.51 4.74
CA SER A 135 -7.08 -16.54 4.89
C SER A 135 -6.43 -15.26 4.33
N LEU A 136 -5.22 -14.95 4.78
CA LEU A 136 -4.45 -13.82 4.25
C LEU A 136 -4.22 -13.94 2.73
N ALA A 137 -4.00 -15.16 2.22
CA ALA A 137 -3.86 -15.42 0.79
C ALA A 137 -5.13 -15.03 0.00
N GLU A 138 -6.31 -15.36 0.53
CA GLU A 138 -7.59 -14.99 -0.10
C GLU A 138 -7.84 -13.48 -0.04
N LEU A 139 -7.50 -12.83 1.06
CA LEU A 139 -7.59 -11.37 1.16
C LEU A 139 -6.62 -10.68 0.19
N ALA A 140 -5.38 -11.14 0.13
CA ALA A 140 -4.36 -10.58 -0.78
C ALA A 140 -4.69 -10.81 -2.27
N SER A 141 -5.48 -11.83 -2.61
CA SER A 141 -5.89 -12.11 -3.99
C SER A 141 -6.84 -11.06 -4.58
N GLU A 142 -7.40 -10.16 -3.78
CA GLU A 142 -8.20 -9.02 -4.27
C GLU A 142 -7.38 -8.08 -5.15
N MET A 143 -6.07 -8.02 -4.93
CA MET A 143 -5.14 -7.20 -5.70
C MET A 143 -4.20 -8.05 -6.55
N THR A 144 -4.16 -7.78 -7.85
CA THR A 144 -3.14 -8.31 -8.75
C THR A 144 -1.93 -7.37 -8.74
N VAL A 145 -0.74 -7.91 -8.48
CA VAL A 145 0.51 -7.14 -8.58
C VAL A 145 1.00 -7.15 -10.02
N PHE A 146 1.22 -5.97 -10.57
CA PHE A 146 1.81 -5.79 -11.89
C PHE A 146 3.33 -5.67 -11.77
N PRO A 147 4.09 -6.16 -12.75
CA PRO A 147 5.53 -5.93 -12.80
C PRO A 147 5.85 -4.43 -12.74
N GLN A 148 6.77 -4.07 -11.87
CA GLN A 148 7.20 -2.68 -11.70
C GLN A 148 8.72 -2.64 -11.71
N VAL A 149 9.28 -1.71 -12.46
CA VAL A 149 10.73 -1.53 -12.58
C VAL A 149 11.08 -0.09 -12.21
N LEU A 150 12.00 0.07 -11.28
CA LEU A 150 12.60 1.35 -10.94
C LEU A 150 14.02 1.42 -11.51
N ILE A 151 14.26 2.36 -12.43
CA ILE A 151 15.58 2.58 -13.01
C ILE A 151 16.07 3.96 -12.59
N ASN A 152 17.16 4.00 -11.82
CA ASN A 152 17.82 5.25 -11.49
C ASN A 152 18.82 5.60 -12.58
N VAL A 153 18.65 6.76 -13.22
CA VAL A 153 19.59 7.27 -14.21
C VAL A 153 20.44 8.34 -13.53
N PRO A 154 21.76 8.09 -13.32
CA PRO A 154 22.66 9.08 -12.72
C PRO A 154 22.97 10.23 -13.68
N ASP A 155 23.52 11.30 -13.14
CA ASP A 155 24.09 12.44 -13.87
C ASP A 155 23.10 13.14 -14.84
N VAL A 156 21.80 13.10 -14.56
CA VAL A 156 20.80 13.84 -15.34
C VAL A 156 20.57 15.25 -14.78
N ASP A 157 20.40 16.21 -15.68
CA ASP A 157 19.98 17.56 -15.32
C ASP A 157 18.48 17.57 -14.97
N LYS A 158 18.18 17.55 -13.67
CA LYS A 158 16.80 17.51 -13.15
C LYS A 158 15.98 18.77 -13.50
N SER A 159 16.64 19.89 -13.84
CA SER A 159 15.92 21.11 -14.23
C SER A 159 15.19 20.96 -15.57
N ARG A 160 15.53 19.92 -16.35
CA ARG A 160 14.93 19.62 -17.64
C ARG A 160 13.70 18.70 -17.55
N VAL A 161 13.23 18.39 -16.36
CA VAL A 161 12.05 17.53 -16.19
C VAL A 161 10.81 18.08 -16.90
N ASP A 162 10.68 19.40 -16.98
CA ASP A 162 9.57 20.09 -17.65
C ASP A 162 9.86 20.43 -19.14
N ASP A 163 10.96 19.92 -19.70
CA ASP A 163 11.29 20.09 -21.12
C ASP A 163 10.19 19.47 -21.99
N ALA A 164 9.64 20.26 -22.91
CA ALA A 164 8.51 19.85 -23.74
C ALA A 164 8.79 18.57 -24.55
N ALA A 165 10.01 18.42 -25.06
CA ALA A 165 10.39 17.21 -25.80
C ALA A 165 10.42 15.97 -24.90
N LEU A 166 10.86 16.10 -23.64
CA LEU A 166 10.83 15.01 -22.67
C LEU A 166 9.38 14.64 -22.31
N GLN A 167 8.54 15.62 -22.05
CA GLN A 167 7.14 15.40 -21.71
C GLN A 167 6.36 14.75 -22.86
N GLU A 168 6.67 15.10 -24.10
CA GLU A 168 6.08 14.45 -25.25
C GLU A 168 6.47 12.97 -25.36
N LEU A 169 7.75 12.63 -25.16
CA LEU A 169 8.23 11.25 -25.13
C LEU A 169 7.58 10.43 -23.99
N VAL A 170 7.46 11.02 -22.81
CA VAL A 170 6.77 10.38 -21.68
C VAL A 170 5.31 10.10 -22.01
N SER A 171 4.62 11.06 -22.63
CA SER A 171 3.22 10.92 -23.03
C SER A 171 3.03 9.84 -24.10
N GLN A 172 3.95 9.78 -25.09
CA GLN A 172 3.94 8.73 -26.12
C GLN A 172 4.15 7.35 -25.52
N ALA A 173 5.15 7.18 -24.64
CA ALA A 173 5.40 5.91 -23.94
C ALA A 173 4.22 5.48 -23.07
N ALA A 174 3.55 6.42 -22.39
CA ALA A 174 2.37 6.11 -21.58
C ALA A 174 1.15 5.70 -22.42
N ALA A 175 1.07 6.11 -23.67
CA ALA A 175 -0.03 5.74 -24.57
C ALA A 175 0.17 4.36 -25.21
N GLU A 176 1.38 3.80 -25.17
CA GLU A 176 1.71 2.46 -25.66
C GLU A 176 1.47 1.35 -24.62
N LEU A 177 1.26 1.72 -23.34
CA LEU A 177 1.01 0.83 -22.22
C LEU A 177 -0.50 0.67 -21.93
#